data_beae04b82116174d4c42b076abcfbe5d
#
_entry.id   beae04b82116174d4c42b076abcfbe5d
#
_cell.length_a   1.000
_cell.length_b   1.000
_cell.length_c   1.000
_cell.angle_alpha   90.00
_cell.angle_beta   90.00
_cell.angle_gamma   90.00
#
_symmetry.space_group_name_H-M   'P 1'
#
loop_
_entity.id
_entity.type
_entity.pdbx_description
1 polymer ?
#
loop_
_entity_poly.entity_id
_entity_poly.type
_entity_poly.pdbx_seq_one_letter_code
_entity_poly.pdbx_strand_id
1 'polypeptide(L)'
;MLLRKVLTTEECRRLVNEFDASATRQLEGDAFYRGSIGLYQPPASLALVERLQRQLEPVFGSLEFENSYLRAYLKGSILGIHTDRPGLDVTLSVCLEHDFEGEYPLWCSRQPFFGPWKDNLESHEAWKSDAVALELALGDGAAMDGIRYPHWREEFKQDGRAVYIFFHWRRRRPPVTEPPKPTG
;
A
#
# COMPACT_ATOMS: atom_id res chain seq x y z
N MET A 1 7.61 4.39 7.33
CA MET A 1 9.03 3.96 7.26
C MET A 1 9.41 3.81 5.79
N LEU A 2 10.52 4.43 5.36
CA LEU A 2 11.06 4.26 4.01
C LEU A 2 12.07 3.13 3.99
N LEU A 3 11.95 2.23 3.03
CA LEU A 3 12.82 1.08 2.81
C LEU A 3 13.49 1.21 1.45
N ARG A 4 14.82 1.19 1.40
CA ARG A 4 15.56 1.27 0.13
C ARG A 4 15.80 -0.13 -0.44
N LYS A 5 15.54 -0.28 -1.73
CA LYS A 5 15.75 -1.52 -2.50
C LYS A 5 15.22 -2.77 -1.79
N VAL A 6 13.99 -2.66 -1.30
CA VAL A 6 13.29 -3.78 -0.65
C VAL A 6 12.99 -4.91 -1.64
N LEU A 7 12.85 -4.56 -2.93
CA LEU A 7 12.85 -5.49 -4.05
C LEU A 7 14.04 -5.22 -4.98
N THR A 8 14.58 -6.28 -5.55
CA THR A 8 15.59 -6.19 -6.61
C THR A 8 14.94 -5.77 -7.95
N THR A 9 15.74 -5.25 -8.88
CA THR A 9 15.26 -4.92 -10.23
C THR A 9 14.66 -6.14 -10.94
N GLU A 10 15.21 -7.33 -10.72
CA GLU A 10 14.70 -8.58 -11.30
C GLU A 10 13.33 -8.98 -10.72
N GLU A 11 13.14 -8.84 -9.40
CA GLU A 11 11.85 -9.08 -8.75
C GLU A 11 10.79 -8.09 -9.25
N CYS A 12 11.15 -6.80 -9.39
CA CYS A 12 10.27 -5.78 -9.96
C CYS A 12 9.86 -6.15 -11.39
N ARG A 13 10.82 -6.47 -12.25
CA ARG A 13 10.57 -6.85 -13.64
C ARG A 13 9.67 -8.09 -13.74
N ARG A 14 9.89 -9.11 -12.91
CA ARG A 14 9.06 -10.31 -12.87
C ARG A 14 7.60 -9.98 -12.54
N LEU A 15 7.36 -9.13 -11.55
CA LEU A 15 6.01 -8.71 -11.15
C LEU A 15 5.33 -7.90 -12.25
N VAL A 16 6.05 -6.99 -12.91
CA VAL A 16 5.51 -6.19 -14.04
C VAL A 16 5.18 -7.09 -15.22
N ASN A 17 6.06 -8.03 -15.59
CA ASN A 17 5.80 -8.98 -16.69
C ASN A 17 4.57 -9.85 -16.41
N GLU A 18 4.39 -10.33 -15.17
CA GLU A 18 3.21 -11.08 -14.77
C GLU A 18 1.94 -10.24 -14.86
N PHE A 19 2.02 -8.98 -14.40
CA PHE A 19 0.92 -8.03 -14.54
C PHE A 19 0.55 -7.81 -16.01
N ASP A 20 1.52 -7.56 -16.88
CA ASP A 20 1.27 -7.28 -18.29
C ASP A 20 0.71 -8.50 -19.04
N ALA A 21 1.10 -9.70 -18.66
CA ALA A 21 0.59 -10.96 -19.24
C ALA A 21 -0.78 -11.36 -18.69
N SER A 22 -1.24 -10.81 -17.56
CA SER A 22 -2.48 -11.28 -16.91
C SER A 22 -3.73 -10.83 -17.67
N ALA A 23 -4.61 -11.77 -17.95
CA ALA A 23 -5.96 -11.52 -18.47
C ALA A 23 -6.96 -11.07 -17.40
N THR A 24 -6.61 -11.18 -16.11
CA THR A 24 -7.49 -10.85 -14.98
C THR A 24 -7.28 -9.43 -14.45
N ARG A 25 -6.50 -8.60 -15.17
CA ARG A 25 -6.37 -7.17 -14.86
C ARG A 25 -7.71 -6.47 -15.02
N GLN A 26 -8.02 -5.56 -14.10
CA GLN A 26 -9.29 -4.83 -14.11
C GLN A 26 -9.03 -3.33 -14.06
N LEU A 27 -9.79 -2.59 -14.87
CA LEU A 27 -9.88 -1.14 -14.72
C LEU A 27 -10.63 -0.83 -13.42
N GLU A 28 -10.04 0.02 -12.60
CA GLU A 28 -10.60 0.37 -11.29
C GLU A 28 -11.32 1.72 -11.35
N GLY A 29 -12.44 1.79 -10.66
CA GLY A 29 -13.29 2.97 -10.63
C GLY A 29 -14.21 2.95 -9.43
N ASP A 30 -13.65 2.94 -8.22
CA ASP A 30 -14.43 3.13 -6.98
C ASP A 30 -14.24 4.56 -6.40
N ALA A 31 -14.72 4.77 -5.17
CA ALA A 31 -14.65 6.07 -4.51
C ALA A 31 -13.21 6.58 -4.28
N PHE A 32 -12.22 5.68 -4.13
CA PHE A 32 -10.83 6.03 -3.83
C PHE A 32 -9.91 5.87 -5.03
N TYR A 33 -10.23 4.97 -5.97
CA TYR A 33 -9.40 4.62 -7.11
C TYR A 33 -10.10 4.96 -8.41
N ARG A 34 -9.48 5.81 -9.22
CA ARG A 34 -10.03 6.18 -10.53
C ARG A 34 -8.97 6.04 -11.61
N GLY A 35 -9.34 5.34 -12.68
CA GLY A 35 -8.55 5.26 -13.90
C GLY A 35 -7.28 4.40 -13.83
N SER A 36 -7.04 3.68 -12.74
CA SER A 36 -5.92 2.73 -12.61
C SER A 36 -6.32 1.32 -13.08
N ILE A 37 -5.32 0.50 -13.38
CA ILE A 37 -5.52 -0.92 -13.70
C ILE A 37 -4.93 -1.75 -12.56
N GLY A 38 -5.71 -2.66 -12.01
CA GLY A 38 -5.33 -3.49 -10.87
C GLY A 38 -5.21 -4.98 -11.18
N LEU A 39 -4.37 -5.68 -10.40
CA LEU A 39 -4.25 -7.13 -10.37
C LEU A 39 -4.17 -7.61 -8.93
N TYR A 40 -5.16 -8.40 -8.51
CA TYR A 40 -5.20 -8.97 -7.18
C TYR A 40 -4.26 -10.18 -7.07
N GLN A 41 -3.42 -10.18 -6.05
CA GLN A 41 -2.59 -11.27 -5.57
C GLN A 41 -1.80 -12.00 -6.67
N PRO A 42 -0.93 -11.28 -7.42
CA PRO A 42 -0.11 -11.92 -8.45
C PRO A 42 0.75 -13.04 -7.83
N PRO A 43 0.79 -14.26 -8.41
CA PRO A 43 1.53 -15.39 -7.85
C PRO A 43 2.99 -15.11 -7.51
N ALA A 44 3.71 -14.31 -8.32
CA ALA A 44 5.10 -13.94 -8.05
C ALA A 44 5.28 -13.16 -6.74
N SER A 45 4.24 -12.46 -6.26
CA SER A 45 4.30 -11.72 -5.01
C SER A 45 4.37 -12.61 -3.78
N LEU A 46 3.76 -13.80 -3.83
CA LEU A 46 3.69 -14.72 -2.69
C LEU A 46 5.08 -15.20 -2.25
N ALA A 47 6.00 -15.38 -3.20
CA ALA A 47 7.38 -15.77 -2.90
C ALA A 47 8.19 -14.73 -2.10
N LEU A 48 7.69 -13.49 -2.06
CA LEU A 48 8.34 -12.36 -1.39
C LEU A 48 7.85 -12.15 0.05
N VAL A 49 6.66 -12.64 0.36
CA VAL A 49 5.92 -12.34 1.59
C VAL A 49 6.74 -12.59 2.86
N GLU A 50 7.30 -13.79 2.99
CA GLU A 50 8.03 -14.17 4.21
C GLU A 50 9.25 -13.27 4.45
N ARG A 51 10.00 -12.95 3.39
CA ARG A 51 11.17 -12.06 3.47
C ARG A 51 10.77 -10.64 3.86
N LEU A 52 9.72 -10.10 3.24
CA LEU A 52 9.21 -8.77 3.52
C LEU A 52 8.65 -8.67 4.93
N GLN A 53 7.87 -9.67 5.37
CA GLN A 53 7.32 -9.72 6.71
C GLN A 53 8.41 -9.68 7.78
N ARG A 54 9.48 -10.47 7.65
CA ARG A 54 10.63 -10.45 8.57
C ARG A 54 11.30 -9.08 8.68
N GLN A 55 11.29 -8.28 7.61
CA GLN A 55 11.82 -6.90 7.64
C GLN A 55 10.90 -5.92 8.38
N LEU A 56 9.61 -6.18 8.38
CA LEU A 56 8.59 -5.29 8.97
C LEU A 56 8.32 -5.59 10.45
N GLU A 57 8.35 -6.85 10.87
CA GLU A 57 8.00 -7.27 12.22
C GLU A 57 8.80 -6.58 13.35
N PRO A 58 10.09 -6.21 13.19
CA PRO A 58 10.81 -5.46 14.22
C PRO A 58 10.19 -4.08 14.53
N VAL A 59 9.44 -3.50 13.60
CA VAL A 59 8.82 -2.17 13.74
C VAL A 59 7.32 -2.28 14.05
N PHE A 60 6.62 -3.20 13.38
CA PHE A 60 5.17 -3.27 13.43
C PHE A 60 4.61 -4.38 14.33
N GLY A 61 5.48 -5.20 14.92
CA GLY A 61 5.09 -6.36 15.73
C GLY A 61 4.78 -7.58 14.86
N SER A 62 4.25 -8.63 15.49
CA SER A 62 3.92 -9.88 14.79
C SER A 62 2.82 -9.68 13.76
N LEU A 63 3.08 -10.13 12.55
CA LEU A 63 2.24 -9.92 11.38
C LEU A 63 1.68 -11.22 10.83
N GLU A 64 0.55 -11.12 10.15
CA GLU A 64 -0.08 -12.19 9.37
C GLU A 64 -0.44 -11.63 8.00
N PHE A 65 0.09 -12.25 6.94
CA PHE A 65 -0.15 -11.80 5.57
C PHE A 65 -1.62 -11.90 5.20
N GLU A 66 -2.17 -10.84 4.65
CA GLU A 66 -3.56 -10.76 4.22
C GLU A 66 -3.70 -10.87 2.70
N ASN A 67 -3.04 -10.00 1.96
CA ASN A 67 -3.03 -10.02 0.50
C ASN A 67 -1.91 -9.16 -0.09
N SER A 68 -1.75 -9.27 -1.41
CA SER A 68 -1.01 -8.30 -2.22
C SER A 68 -1.88 -7.78 -3.35
N TYR A 69 -1.59 -6.56 -3.80
CA TYR A 69 -2.32 -5.92 -4.88
C TYR A 69 -1.37 -5.09 -5.74
N LEU A 70 -1.37 -5.34 -7.04
CA LEU A 70 -0.56 -4.61 -8.00
C LEU A 70 -1.42 -3.62 -8.76
N ARG A 71 -0.91 -2.41 -8.96
CA ARG A 71 -1.65 -1.34 -9.64
C ARG A 71 -0.75 -0.55 -10.57
N ALA A 72 -1.24 -0.33 -11.79
CA ALA A 72 -0.67 0.60 -12.75
C ALA A 72 -1.50 1.89 -12.76
N TYR A 73 -0.84 3.01 -12.52
CA TYR A 73 -1.40 4.35 -12.67
C TYR A 73 -1.07 4.85 -14.06
N LEU A 74 -2.09 5.30 -14.76
CA LEU A 74 -2.04 5.88 -16.09
C LEU A 74 -2.50 7.34 -16.01
N LYS A 75 -2.31 8.10 -17.09
CA LYS A 75 -2.76 9.50 -17.17
C LYS A 75 -4.23 9.64 -16.75
N GLY A 76 -4.49 10.53 -15.80
CA GLY A 76 -5.80 10.72 -15.16
C GLY A 76 -6.09 9.82 -13.97
N SER A 77 -5.21 8.84 -13.64
CA SER A 77 -5.39 8.02 -12.46
C SER A 77 -5.23 8.82 -11.18
N ILE A 78 -6.07 8.55 -10.20
CA ILE A 78 -6.03 9.18 -8.86
C ILE A 78 -6.15 8.07 -7.82
N LEU A 79 -5.40 8.23 -6.72
CA LEU A 79 -5.66 7.55 -5.47
C LEU A 79 -6.13 8.59 -4.44
N GLY A 80 -7.43 8.65 -4.18
CA GLY A 80 -8.01 9.60 -3.23
C GLY A 80 -7.49 9.42 -1.80
N ILE A 81 -7.67 10.45 -0.98
CA ILE A 81 -7.26 10.41 0.44
C ILE A 81 -8.09 9.34 1.15
N HIS A 82 -7.43 8.35 1.73
CA HIS A 82 -8.09 7.26 2.45
C HIS A 82 -7.20 6.69 3.54
N THR A 83 -7.79 5.90 4.42
CA THR A 83 -7.11 4.89 5.23
C THR A 83 -7.49 3.52 4.69
N ASP A 84 -6.62 2.53 4.90
CA ASP A 84 -6.92 1.16 4.53
C ASP A 84 -8.10 0.59 5.33
N ARG A 85 -8.78 -0.40 4.75
CA ARG A 85 -9.86 -1.10 5.42
C ARG A 85 -9.36 -1.89 6.65
N PRO A 86 -10.21 -2.11 7.64
CA PRO A 86 -9.88 -2.99 8.77
C PRO A 86 -9.34 -4.35 8.29
N GLY A 87 -8.26 -4.80 8.91
CA GLY A 87 -7.55 -6.02 8.54
C GLY A 87 -6.33 -5.79 7.63
N LEU A 88 -6.15 -4.57 7.09
CA LEU A 88 -4.94 -4.16 6.39
C LEU A 88 -4.12 -3.22 7.30
N ASP A 89 -3.73 -3.74 8.47
CA ASP A 89 -3.13 -2.92 9.53
C ASP A 89 -1.78 -2.32 9.13
N VAL A 90 -1.01 -3.07 8.35
CA VAL A 90 0.29 -2.64 7.85
C VAL A 90 0.32 -2.78 6.34
N THR A 91 0.63 -1.68 5.67
CA THR A 91 0.76 -1.61 4.20
C THR A 91 2.19 -1.30 3.82
N LEU A 92 2.74 -2.08 2.89
CA LEU A 92 4.00 -1.81 2.21
C LEU A 92 3.72 -1.53 0.74
N SER A 93 3.90 -0.27 0.32
CA SER A 93 3.82 0.14 -1.09
C SER A 93 5.22 0.11 -1.70
N VAL A 94 5.44 -0.61 -2.79
CA VAL A 94 6.75 -0.72 -3.47
C VAL A 94 6.63 -0.27 -4.92
N CYS A 95 7.57 0.57 -5.39
CA CYS A 95 7.68 0.99 -6.78
C CYS A 95 8.27 -0.14 -7.64
N LEU A 96 7.53 -0.57 -8.66
CA LEU A 96 7.95 -1.62 -9.60
C LEU A 96 8.39 -1.07 -10.95
N GLU A 97 7.82 0.04 -11.36
CA GLU A 97 8.13 0.70 -12.62
C GLU A 97 7.83 2.19 -12.52
N HIS A 98 8.69 2.98 -13.16
CA HIS A 98 8.61 4.42 -13.24
C HIS A 98 8.94 4.81 -14.69
N ASP A 99 7.96 4.66 -15.58
CA ASP A 99 8.12 4.93 -17.01
C ASP A 99 7.48 6.29 -17.36
N PHE A 100 8.06 7.35 -16.81
CA PHE A 100 7.67 8.75 -17.08
C PHE A 100 8.75 9.71 -16.54
N GLU A 101 8.69 10.97 -16.95
CA GLU A 101 9.54 12.03 -16.41
C GLU A 101 8.85 12.74 -15.23
N GLY A 102 9.60 12.99 -14.15
CA GLY A 102 9.12 13.73 -12.97
C GLY A 102 8.87 12.85 -11.76
N GLU A 103 8.09 13.38 -10.84
CA GLU A 103 7.80 12.79 -9.54
C GLU A 103 6.34 12.31 -9.44
N TYR A 104 6.12 11.20 -8.74
CA TYR A 104 4.78 10.70 -8.42
C TYR A 104 4.77 10.14 -6.99
N PRO A 105 4.81 11.02 -5.99
CA PRO A 105 4.94 10.63 -4.60
C PRO A 105 3.70 9.92 -4.06
N LEU A 106 3.94 9.06 -3.08
CA LEU A 106 2.91 8.68 -2.13
C LEU A 106 2.87 9.75 -1.03
N TRP A 107 1.76 10.44 -0.91
CA TRP A 107 1.52 11.37 0.18
C TRP A 107 1.00 10.63 1.40
N CYS A 108 1.50 10.98 2.58
CA CYS A 108 1.06 10.40 3.84
C CYS A 108 0.92 11.51 4.88
N SER A 109 -0.25 11.62 5.51
CA SER A 109 -0.45 12.54 6.62
C SER A 109 0.38 12.10 7.83
N ARG A 110 0.93 13.08 8.57
CA ARG A 110 1.54 12.80 9.88
C ARG A 110 0.52 12.72 11.00
N GLN A 111 -0.71 13.14 10.73
CA GLN A 111 -1.80 13.10 11.69
C GLN A 111 -2.56 11.77 11.56
N PRO A 112 -2.68 10.97 12.63
CA PRO A 112 -3.44 9.73 12.58
C PRO A 112 -4.95 10.02 12.56
N PHE A 113 -5.69 9.19 11.83
CA PHE A 113 -7.14 9.16 11.80
C PHE A 113 -7.68 8.07 12.73
N PHE A 114 -8.71 8.38 13.51
CA PHE A 114 -9.34 7.47 14.46
C PHE A 114 -10.85 7.28 14.22
N GLY A 115 -11.38 7.86 13.15
CA GLY A 115 -12.78 7.74 12.78
C GLY A 115 -13.12 6.38 12.14
N PRO A 116 -14.41 6.17 11.83
CA PRO A 116 -14.86 4.99 11.11
C PRO A 116 -14.24 4.91 9.72
N TRP A 117 -13.86 3.71 9.31
CA TRP A 117 -13.46 3.47 7.95
C TRP A 117 -14.58 3.83 6.97
N LYS A 118 -14.25 4.36 5.81
CA LYS A 118 -15.15 4.91 4.78
C LYS A 118 -15.68 6.33 5.03
N ASP A 119 -15.19 7.03 6.03
CA ASP A 119 -15.44 8.46 6.08
C ASP A 119 -14.83 9.13 4.83
N ASN A 120 -15.50 10.14 4.32
CA ASN A 120 -14.95 10.92 3.21
C ASN A 120 -13.82 11.82 3.69
N LEU A 121 -12.58 11.31 3.60
CA LEU A 121 -11.38 12.05 4.02
C LEU A 121 -10.96 13.13 3.02
N GLU A 122 -11.45 13.10 1.78
CA GLU A 122 -11.11 14.10 0.74
C GLU A 122 -11.58 15.51 1.11
N SER A 123 -12.62 15.63 1.94
CA SER A 123 -13.11 16.94 2.42
C SER A 123 -12.22 17.59 3.50
N HIS A 124 -11.19 16.88 3.98
CA HIS A 124 -10.35 17.34 5.07
C HIS A 124 -9.00 17.86 4.56
N GLU A 125 -8.92 19.11 4.14
CA GLU A 125 -7.66 19.78 3.78
C GLU A 125 -6.59 19.69 4.89
N ALA A 126 -7.01 19.47 6.14
CA ALA A 126 -6.09 19.26 7.27
C ALA A 126 -5.12 18.11 7.06
N TRP A 127 -5.51 17.05 6.33
CA TRP A 127 -4.61 15.94 6.04
C TRP A 127 -3.45 16.34 5.14
N LYS A 128 -3.70 17.27 4.21
CA LYS A 128 -2.71 17.75 3.25
C LYS A 128 -1.73 18.75 3.89
N SER A 129 -2.17 19.53 4.85
CA SER A 129 -1.36 20.60 5.48
C SER A 129 -0.16 20.07 6.28
N ASP A 130 -0.22 18.82 6.77
CA ASP A 130 0.86 18.17 7.52
C ASP A 130 1.18 16.78 6.90
N ALA A 131 1.36 16.77 5.59
CA ALA A 131 1.71 15.58 4.85
C ALA A 131 3.19 15.53 4.48
N VAL A 132 3.67 14.32 4.27
CA VAL A 132 5.00 14.05 3.73
C VAL A 132 4.87 13.36 2.38
N ALA A 133 5.64 13.85 1.40
CA ALA A 133 5.82 13.20 0.12
C ALA A 133 6.86 12.08 0.24
N LEU A 134 6.51 10.88 -0.17
CA LEU A 134 7.41 9.73 -0.18
C LEU A 134 7.71 9.37 -1.64
N GLU A 135 8.86 9.82 -2.12
CA GLU A 135 9.38 9.44 -3.43
C GLU A 135 10.00 8.06 -3.36
N LEU A 136 9.49 7.15 -4.19
CA LEU A 136 9.93 5.77 -4.28
C LEU A 136 10.61 5.53 -5.63
N ALA A 137 11.92 5.32 -5.60
CA ALA A 137 12.64 4.81 -6.76
C ALA A 137 12.30 3.32 -6.99
N LEU A 138 12.68 2.79 -8.16
CA LEU A 138 12.51 1.37 -8.50
C LEU A 138 13.04 0.46 -7.38
N GLY A 139 12.18 -0.39 -6.87
CA GLY A 139 12.45 -1.33 -5.77
C GLY A 139 12.41 -0.73 -4.37
N ASP A 140 12.24 0.59 -4.23
CA ASP A 140 12.05 1.22 -2.92
C ASP A 140 10.61 1.01 -2.42
N GLY A 141 10.45 0.96 -1.10
CA GLY A 141 9.15 0.76 -0.46
C GLY A 141 8.87 1.75 0.67
N ALA A 142 7.60 2.05 0.86
CA ALA A 142 7.07 2.78 2.01
C ALA A 142 6.15 1.87 2.83
N ALA A 143 6.53 1.62 4.09
CA ALA A 143 5.69 0.86 5.03
C ALA A 143 5.04 1.79 6.05
N MET A 144 3.75 1.56 6.31
CA MET A 144 2.95 2.40 7.20
C MET A 144 1.86 1.61 7.92
N ASP A 145 1.31 2.20 8.97
CA ASP A 145 0.05 1.78 9.59
C ASP A 145 -1.09 2.31 8.70
N GLY A 146 -1.51 1.48 7.74
CA GLY A 146 -2.44 1.88 6.68
C GLY A 146 -3.83 2.25 7.20
N ILE A 147 -4.29 1.64 8.31
CA ILE A 147 -5.58 1.94 8.91
C ILE A 147 -5.58 3.23 9.75
N ARG A 148 -4.40 3.78 10.04
CA ARG A 148 -4.24 4.95 10.93
C ARG A 148 -3.85 6.22 10.18
N TYR A 149 -3.01 6.11 9.16
CA TYR A 149 -2.47 7.28 8.49
C TYR A 149 -3.11 7.48 7.13
N PRO A 150 -3.90 8.58 6.94
CA PRO A 150 -4.43 8.94 5.65
C PRO A 150 -3.32 9.09 4.62
N HIS A 151 -3.52 8.46 3.47
CA HIS A 151 -2.53 8.47 2.40
C HIS A 151 -3.22 8.53 1.03
N TRP A 152 -2.49 9.05 0.02
CA TRP A 152 -3.04 9.28 -1.31
C TRP A 152 -1.94 9.48 -2.34
N ARG A 153 -2.34 9.48 -3.61
CA ARG A 153 -1.56 10.00 -4.73
C ARG A 153 -2.41 10.99 -5.51
N GLU A 154 -1.83 12.12 -5.85
CA GLU A 154 -2.48 13.10 -6.71
C GLU A 154 -2.70 12.52 -8.12
N GLU A 155 -3.41 13.26 -8.98
CA GLU A 155 -3.65 12.84 -10.34
C GLU A 155 -2.33 12.58 -11.09
N PHE A 156 -2.21 11.42 -11.71
CA PHE A 156 -1.09 11.09 -12.60
C PHE A 156 -1.25 11.86 -13.92
N LYS A 157 -0.41 12.87 -14.15
CA LYS A 157 -0.54 13.81 -15.27
C LYS A 157 0.40 13.51 -16.45
N GLN A 158 1.38 12.65 -16.22
CA GLN A 158 2.42 12.34 -17.19
C GLN A 158 1.92 11.36 -18.26
N ASP A 159 2.61 11.37 -19.41
CA ASP A 159 2.52 10.26 -20.36
C ASP A 159 3.40 9.11 -19.87
N GLY A 160 2.99 7.87 -20.13
CA GLY A 160 3.62 6.67 -19.57
C GLY A 160 2.82 6.07 -18.42
N ARG A 161 3.49 5.31 -17.53
CA ARG A 161 2.84 4.67 -16.39
C ARG A 161 3.75 4.57 -15.16
N ALA A 162 3.11 4.50 -14.00
CA ALA A 162 3.75 4.15 -12.73
C ALA A 162 3.14 2.84 -12.21
N VAL A 163 3.96 1.85 -11.89
CA VAL A 163 3.47 0.55 -11.39
C VAL A 163 3.97 0.33 -9.98
N TYR A 164 3.03 0.03 -9.09
CA TYR A 164 3.30 -0.26 -7.68
C TYR A 164 2.67 -1.58 -7.28
N ILE A 165 3.30 -2.27 -6.31
CA ILE A 165 2.67 -3.37 -5.59
C ILE A 165 2.47 -2.98 -4.13
N PHE A 166 1.35 -3.40 -3.59
CA PHE A 166 0.98 -3.24 -2.19
C PHE A 166 0.94 -4.60 -1.55
N PHE A 167 1.62 -4.74 -0.42
CA PHE A 167 1.51 -5.92 0.45
C PHE A 167 0.84 -5.48 1.73
N HIS A 168 -0.10 -6.29 2.19
CA HIS A 168 -0.88 -5.97 3.37
C HIS A 168 -0.79 -7.08 4.40
N TRP A 169 -0.65 -6.67 5.65
CA TRP A 169 -0.63 -7.56 6.80
C TRP A 169 -1.60 -7.08 7.86
N ARG A 170 -2.15 -8.05 8.58
CA ARG A 170 -2.88 -7.85 9.83
C ARG A 170 -1.91 -8.02 10.99
N ARG A 171 -2.02 -7.19 12.04
CA ARG A 171 -1.31 -7.43 13.29
C ARG A 171 -1.92 -8.62 14.02
N ARG A 172 -1.10 -9.58 14.40
CA ARG A 172 -1.54 -10.64 15.28
C ARG A 172 -1.80 -10.04 16.67
N ARG A 173 -3.05 -10.17 17.13
CA ARG A 173 -3.37 -9.82 18.52
C ARG A 173 -2.87 -10.95 19.42
N PRO A 174 -2.26 -10.63 20.59
CA PRO A 174 -1.98 -11.67 21.58
C PRO A 174 -3.29 -12.36 21.93
N PRO A 175 -3.26 -13.68 22.23
CA PRO A 175 -4.44 -14.38 22.68
C PRO A 175 -4.99 -13.64 23.91
N VAL A 176 -6.31 -13.41 23.93
CA VAL A 176 -6.98 -12.87 25.12
C VAL A 176 -6.84 -13.92 26.19
N THR A 177 -5.97 -13.67 27.17
CA THR A 177 -5.90 -14.52 28.35
C THR A 177 -7.19 -14.30 29.13
N GLU A 178 -8.06 -15.30 29.19
CA GLU A 178 -9.22 -15.24 30.08
C GLU A 178 -8.73 -14.93 31.51
N PRO A 179 -9.39 -14.02 32.23
CA PRO A 179 -9.07 -13.80 33.60
C PRO A 179 -9.26 -15.12 34.38
N PRO A 180 -8.42 -15.43 35.37
CA PRO A 180 -8.55 -16.64 36.15
C PRO A 180 -9.97 -16.70 36.72
N LYS A 181 -10.64 -17.85 36.54
CA LYS A 181 -11.96 -18.07 37.14
C LYS A 181 -11.86 -17.87 38.64
N PRO A 182 -12.78 -17.11 39.29
CA PRO A 182 -12.77 -16.97 40.70
C PRO A 182 -12.86 -18.35 41.35
N THR A 183 -11.88 -18.68 42.18
CA THR A 183 -11.92 -19.87 43.02
C THR A 183 -12.99 -19.64 44.07
N GLY A 184 -14.11 -20.34 43.95
CA GLY A 184 -15.17 -20.38 44.97
C GLY A 184 -14.75 -21.05 46.26
#